data_47c3beb6164c17113712203110001cb9
#
_entry.id   47c3beb6164c17113712203110001cb9
#
_cell.length_a   1.000
_cell.length_b   1.000
_cell.length_c   1.000
_cell.angle_alpha   90.00
_cell.angle_beta   90.00
_cell.angle_gamma   90.00
#
_symmetry.space_group_name_H-M   'P 1'
#
loop_
_entity.id
_entity.type
_entity.pdbx_description
1 polymer ?
#
loop_
_entity_poly.entity_id
_entity_poly.type
_entity_poly.pdbx_seq_one_letter_code
_entity_poly.pdbx_strand_id
1 'polypeptide(L)'
;MGGNPTLYGYVKDPNAIVDFYGLIVVYRTVNPIQESSVNTGTSIQPKDPNANYSIQEYVENGKLNTQYISTTKEMDRAEFYAKSNKSTIIAINTDKIEPKKIIDISNGIDPQTGKPLQGKAFGYATKDAEVLIDGEIPKEAYTVVKKHH
;
A
#
# COMPACT_ATOMS: atom_id res chain seq x y z
N MET A 1 15.08 8.40 -24.25
CA MET A 1 14.75 8.45 -23.68
C MET A 1 14.36 8.19 -23.12
N GLY A 2 14.78 8.16 -23.23
CA GLY A 2 14.36 8.09 -22.57
C GLY A 2 14.31 7.94 -22.04
N GLY A 3 14.54 8.02 -22.34
CA GLY A 3 14.20 8.08 -21.76
C GLY A 3 14.23 8.16 -21.30
N ASN A 4 14.41 8.36 -21.66
CA ASN A 4 14.25 8.63 -21.11
C ASN A 4 14.26 8.79 -20.67
N PRO A 5 14.51 8.86 -20.67
CA PRO A 5 14.40 9.15 -20.17
C PRO A 5 14.21 9.24 -19.52
N THR A 6 14.38 9.34 -19.45
CA THR A 6 14.20 9.49 -18.73
C THR A 6 14.08 9.35 -17.86
N LEU A 7 14.30 9.32 -17.88
CA LEU A 7 14.20 9.27 -17.16
C LEU A 7 14.45 9.53 -16.42
N TYR A 8 14.69 9.82 -16.30
CA TYR A 8 14.73 10.19 -15.66
C TYR A 8 14.45 10.84 -15.50
N GLY A 9 15.36 10.76 -15.98
CA GLY A 9 14.94 11.64 -15.70
C GLY A 9 13.78 12.05 -15.53
N TYR A 10 13.48 12.15 -15.47
CA TYR A 10 12.55 12.41 -15.18
C TYR A 10 12.13 12.58 -14.02
N VAL A 11 12.83 12.41 -13.43
CA VAL A 11 11.93 12.40 -12.31
C VAL A 11 11.83 13.79 -11.72
N LYS A 12 10.67 14.34 -11.76
CA LYS A 12 10.44 15.69 -11.30
C LYS A 12 9.77 15.74 -9.98
N ASP A 13 8.97 14.71 -9.68
CA ASP A 13 8.18 14.64 -8.47
C ASP A 13 8.72 13.51 -7.61
N PRO A 14 9.38 13.80 -6.49
CA PRO A 14 9.93 12.75 -5.66
C PRO A 14 8.87 11.85 -5.03
N ASN A 15 7.61 12.30 -4.99
CA ASN A 15 6.54 11.47 -4.44
C ASN A 15 5.99 10.48 -5.46
N ALA A 16 6.38 10.62 -6.71
CA ALA A 16 5.93 9.75 -7.77
C ALA A 16 7.07 8.87 -8.27
N ILE A 17 7.96 8.45 -7.38
CA ILE A 17 9.13 7.71 -7.78
C ILE A 17 8.74 6.33 -8.27
N VAL A 18 8.90 6.14 -9.57
CA VAL A 18 8.86 4.85 -10.21
C VAL A 18 10.14 4.76 -11.01
N ASP A 19 11.03 3.86 -10.66
CA ASP A 19 12.29 3.77 -11.36
C ASP A 19 12.12 3.01 -12.67
N PHE A 20 13.22 2.88 -13.42
CA PHE A 20 13.18 2.21 -14.71
C PHE A 20 12.87 0.72 -14.61
N TYR A 21 12.88 0.18 -13.42
CA TYR A 21 12.63 -1.24 -13.16
C TYR A 21 11.25 -1.47 -12.57
N GLY A 22 10.43 -0.43 -12.52
CA GLY A 22 9.08 -0.54 -11.99
C GLY A 22 8.98 -0.48 -10.47
N LEU A 23 10.06 -0.08 -9.80
CA LEU A 23 10.05 0.06 -8.35
C LEU A 23 9.03 1.11 -7.92
N ILE A 24 8.15 0.73 -7.02
CA ILE A 24 7.18 1.63 -6.42
C ILE A 24 7.33 1.58 -4.92
N VAL A 25 7.37 2.75 -4.29
CA VAL A 25 7.32 2.86 -2.84
C VAL A 25 5.89 3.21 -2.45
N VAL A 26 5.33 2.44 -1.54
CA VAL A 26 3.99 2.72 -1.01
C VAL A 26 4.10 2.91 0.50
N TYR A 27 3.07 3.49 1.10
CA TYR A 27 3.09 3.89 2.50
C TYR A 27 1.90 3.27 3.23
N ARG A 28 2.08 3.06 4.52
CA ARG A 28 1.01 2.55 5.36
C ARG A 28 1.09 3.17 6.74
N THR A 29 -0.06 3.59 7.24
CA THR A 29 -0.24 3.92 8.64
C THR A 29 -0.59 2.62 9.35
N VAL A 30 0.27 2.19 10.28
CA VAL A 30 0.10 0.88 10.90
C VAL A 30 -0.91 0.92 12.04
N ASN A 31 -1.60 -0.19 12.25
CA ASN A 31 -2.51 -0.34 13.38
C ASN A 31 -1.73 -0.75 14.64
N PRO A 32 -2.35 -0.78 15.83
CA PRO A 32 -1.61 -1.09 17.07
C PRO A 32 -0.90 -2.45 17.07
N ILE A 33 -1.51 -3.46 16.45
CA ILE A 33 -0.87 -4.79 16.36
C ILE A 33 0.36 -4.71 15.46
N GLN A 34 0.25 -4.01 14.35
CA GLN A 34 1.37 -3.83 13.42
C GLN A 34 2.46 -2.94 14.00
N GLU A 35 2.08 -1.99 14.86
CA GLU A 35 3.06 -1.17 15.58
C GLU A 35 3.98 -2.06 16.41
N SER A 36 3.43 -3.07 17.06
CA SER A 36 4.22 -4.03 17.80
C SER A 36 5.21 -4.77 16.90
N SER A 37 4.77 -5.18 15.72
CA SER A 37 5.64 -5.84 14.74
C SER A 37 6.77 -4.92 14.28
N VAL A 38 6.45 -3.65 14.04
CA VAL A 38 7.45 -2.66 13.66
C VAL A 38 8.49 -2.49 14.76
N ASN A 39 8.04 -2.38 16.00
CA ASN A 39 8.94 -2.17 17.14
C ASN A 39 9.86 -3.36 17.38
N THR A 40 9.44 -4.56 17.05
CA THR A 40 10.25 -5.77 17.22
C THR A 40 11.03 -6.13 15.95
N GLY A 41 10.81 -5.41 14.86
CA GLY A 41 11.51 -5.65 13.60
C GLY A 41 11.12 -6.95 12.94
N THR A 42 9.84 -7.29 12.98
CA THR A 42 9.32 -8.51 12.37
C THR A 42 8.42 -8.18 11.19
N SER A 43 8.04 -9.20 10.41
CA SER A 43 7.14 -9.00 9.27
C SER A 43 5.76 -8.54 9.76
N ILE A 44 5.06 -7.82 8.89
CA ILE A 44 3.72 -7.30 9.18
C ILE A 44 2.70 -8.24 8.56
N GLN A 45 1.77 -8.69 9.36
CA GLN A 45 0.77 -9.66 8.93
C GLN A 45 -0.56 -8.99 8.61
N PRO A 46 -1.32 -9.49 7.63
CA PRO A 46 -2.71 -9.10 7.48
C PRO A 46 -3.52 -9.61 8.66
N LYS A 47 -4.75 -9.13 8.78
CA LYS A 47 -5.62 -9.54 9.90
C LYS A 47 -5.91 -11.05 9.87
N ASP A 48 -6.08 -11.62 8.68
CA ASP A 48 -6.31 -13.05 8.53
C ASP A 48 -5.63 -13.55 7.25
N PRO A 49 -4.40 -14.08 7.37
CA PRO A 49 -3.67 -14.54 6.18
C PRO A 49 -4.34 -15.71 5.46
N ASN A 50 -5.28 -16.38 6.09
CA ASN A 50 -6.00 -17.52 5.49
C ASN A 50 -7.34 -17.12 4.91
N ALA A 51 -7.72 -15.85 4.97
CA ALA A 51 -8.99 -15.40 4.42
C ALA A 51 -8.95 -15.40 2.89
N ASN A 52 -10.13 -15.35 2.29
CA ASN A 52 -10.25 -15.37 0.83
C ASN A 52 -11.36 -14.41 0.39
N TYR A 53 -11.23 -13.16 0.78
CA TYR A 53 -12.17 -12.12 0.38
C TYR A 53 -11.82 -11.59 -1.01
N SER A 54 -12.83 -11.10 -1.72
CA SER A 54 -12.58 -10.38 -2.97
C SER A 54 -12.06 -8.98 -2.65
N ILE A 55 -11.42 -8.37 -3.64
CA ILE A 55 -10.94 -7.00 -3.53
C ILE A 55 -12.13 -6.06 -3.29
N GLN A 56 -13.22 -6.26 -4.03
CA GLN A 56 -14.42 -5.44 -3.90
C GLN A 56 -14.95 -5.47 -2.45
N GLU A 57 -15.05 -6.65 -1.87
CA GLU A 57 -15.55 -6.80 -0.49
C GLU A 57 -14.67 -6.05 0.50
N TYR A 58 -13.36 -6.18 0.36
CA TYR A 58 -12.43 -5.56 1.29
C TYR A 58 -12.45 -4.04 1.18
N VAL A 59 -12.39 -3.51 -0.04
CA VAL A 59 -12.32 -2.06 -0.22
C VAL A 59 -13.63 -1.41 0.22
N GLU A 60 -14.74 -2.09 0.02
CA GLU A 60 -16.05 -1.62 0.43
C GLU A 60 -16.19 -1.58 1.95
N ASN A 61 -15.59 -2.55 2.64
CA ASN A 61 -15.64 -2.64 4.09
C ASN A 61 -14.26 -3.00 4.66
N GLY A 62 -13.46 -1.99 4.94
CA GLY A 62 -12.10 -2.17 5.46
C GLY A 62 -12.02 -2.74 6.88
N LYS A 63 -13.17 -2.96 7.54
CA LYS A 63 -13.18 -3.57 8.88
C LYS A 63 -13.15 -5.09 8.84
N LEU A 64 -13.33 -5.68 7.67
CA LEU A 64 -13.26 -7.13 7.53
C LEU A 64 -11.85 -7.64 7.84
N ASN A 65 -11.79 -8.84 8.41
CA ASN A 65 -10.50 -9.48 8.69
C ASN A 65 -10.07 -10.25 7.43
N THR A 66 -9.36 -9.56 6.57
CA THR A 66 -9.00 -10.09 5.26
C THR A 66 -7.52 -10.44 5.17
N GLN A 67 -7.18 -11.08 4.07
CA GLN A 67 -5.79 -11.42 3.73
C GLN A 67 -5.03 -10.23 3.17
N TYR A 68 -5.69 -9.08 2.96
CA TYR A 68 -5.07 -7.90 2.34
C TYR A 68 -4.55 -6.92 3.36
N ILE A 69 -3.47 -6.24 3.01
CA ILE A 69 -2.97 -5.07 3.72
C ILE A 69 -3.08 -3.89 2.77
N SER A 70 -3.79 -2.86 3.19
CA SER A 70 -3.98 -1.67 2.37
C SER A 70 -2.79 -0.71 2.51
N THR A 71 -2.34 -0.16 1.39
CA THR A 71 -1.29 0.84 1.34
C THR A 71 -1.71 1.97 0.41
N THR A 72 -0.96 3.06 0.41
CA THR A 72 -1.21 4.18 -0.49
C THR A 72 0.08 4.58 -1.20
N LYS A 73 -0.04 5.05 -2.43
CA LYS A 73 1.09 5.61 -3.17
C LYS A 73 1.47 7.01 -2.67
N GLU A 74 0.59 7.64 -1.87
CA GLU A 74 0.75 9.05 -1.50
C GLU A 74 1.01 9.19 -0.01
N MET A 75 2.16 9.76 0.32
CA MET A 75 2.57 9.96 1.70
C MET A 75 1.58 10.81 2.50
N ASP A 76 1.00 11.83 1.89
CA ASP A 76 0.05 12.70 2.59
C ASP A 76 -1.25 11.97 2.94
N ARG A 77 -1.65 10.94 2.18
CA ARG A 77 -2.79 10.12 2.59
C ARG A 77 -2.45 9.29 3.82
N ALA A 78 -1.24 8.73 3.89
CA ALA A 78 -0.78 8.03 5.09
C ALA A 78 -0.71 9.00 6.28
N GLU A 79 -0.25 10.22 6.06
CA GLU A 79 -0.20 11.26 7.08
C GLU A 79 -1.58 11.59 7.62
N PHE A 80 -2.55 11.68 6.73
CA PHE A 80 -3.92 11.97 7.12
C PHE A 80 -4.45 10.95 8.13
N TYR A 81 -4.24 9.67 7.82
CA TYR A 81 -4.67 8.59 8.72
C TYR A 81 -3.84 8.55 10.00
N ALA A 82 -2.54 8.81 9.90
CA ALA A 82 -1.66 8.75 11.04
C ALA A 82 -1.96 9.82 12.08
N LYS A 83 -2.33 11.01 11.63
CA LYS A 83 -2.64 12.12 12.54
C LYS A 83 -3.84 11.79 13.42
N SER A 84 -4.86 11.16 12.85
CA SER A 84 -6.06 10.79 13.60
C SER A 84 -5.75 9.79 14.70
N ASN A 85 -4.84 8.85 14.42
CA ASN A 85 -4.59 7.71 15.30
C ASN A 85 -3.26 7.79 16.03
N LYS A 86 -2.46 8.83 15.76
CA LYS A 86 -1.11 8.98 16.30
C LYS A 86 -0.26 7.74 16.03
N SER A 87 -0.39 7.23 14.83
CA SER A 87 0.24 5.97 14.43
C SER A 87 1.54 6.19 13.67
N THR A 88 2.35 5.15 13.62
CA THR A 88 3.59 5.15 12.86
C THR A 88 3.29 4.94 11.38
N ILE A 89 4.08 5.61 10.53
CA ILE A 89 4.02 5.42 9.08
C ILE A 89 5.25 4.64 8.65
N ILE A 90 5.05 3.63 7.81
CA ILE A 90 6.13 2.87 7.20
C ILE A 90 6.12 3.10 5.70
N ALA A 91 7.31 3.06 5.10
CA ALA A 91 7.48 3.05 3.65
C ALA A 91 7.80 1.63 3.23
N ILE A 92 7.17 1.15 2.19
CA ILE A 92 7.29 -0.23 1.74
C ILE A 92 7.88 -0.24 0.34
N ASN A 93 8.99 -0.94 0.20
CA ASN A 93 9.64 -1.15 -1.09
C ASN A 93 9.01 -2.37 -1.75
N THR A 94 8.15 -2.14 -2.74
CA THR A 94 7.42 -3.22 -3.38
C THR A 94 8.33 -4.15 -4.19
N ASP A 95 9.55 -3.71 -4.51
CA ASP A 95 10.52 -4.56 -5.20
C ASP A 95 10.94 -5.77 -4.35
N LYS A 96 10.73 -5.68 -3.05
CA LYS A 96 11.06 -6.76 -2.11
C LYS A 96 9.89 -7.69 -1.83
N ILE A 97 8.81 -7.56 -2.59
CA ILE A 97 7.61 -8.37 -2.43
C ILE A 97 7.31 -9.02 -3.77
N GLU A 98 6.83 -10.26 -3.75
CA GLU A 98 6.48 -10.96 -5.00
C GLU A 98 5.48 -10.14 -5.80
N PRO A 99 5.73 -9.90 -7.10
CA PRO A 99 4.84 -9.05 -7.90
C PRO A 99 3.39 -9.48 -7.89
N LYS A 100 3.11 -10.78 -7.84
CA LYS A 100 1.73 -11.28 -7.84
C LYS A 100 0.96 -10.90 -6.59
N LYS A 101 1.66 -10.51 -5.53
CA LYS A 101 1.04 -10.09 -4.27
C LYS A 101 0.75 -8.60 -4.24
N ILE A 102 1.24 -7.85 -5.20
CA ILE A 102 1.02 -6.40 -5.29
C ILE A 102 -0.17 -6.16 -6.19
N ILE A 103 -1.22 -5.58 -5.63
CA ILE A 103 -2.47 -5.36 -6.34
C ILE A 103 -2.75 -3.87 -6.38
N ASP A 104 -2.45 -3.24 -7.51
CA ASP A 104 -2.62 -1.80 -7.68
C ASP A 104 -4.05 -1.52 -8.12
N ILE A 105 -4.83 -0.91 -7.25
CA ILE A 105 -6.21 -0.50 -7.55
C ILE A 105 -6.37 1.01 -7.54
N SER A 106 -5.27 1.75 -7.62
CA SER A 106 -5.30 3.20 -7.53
C SER A 106 -6.06 3.87 -8.67
N ASN A 107 -6.25 3.18 -9.78
CA ASN A 107 -7.07 3.67 -10.90
C ASN A 107 -8.54 3.23 -10.79
N GLY A 108 -8.90 2.53 -9.71
CA GLY A 108 -10.28 2.09 -9.51
C GLY A 108 -10.64 0.81 -10.23
N ILE A 109 -9.67 0.14 -10.85
CA ILE A 109 -9.92 -1.10 -11.58
C ILE A 109 -9.35 -2.28 -10.82
N ASP A 110 -10.18 -3.31 -10.66
CA ASP A 110 -9.76 -4.57 -10.05
C ASP A 110 -8.97 -5.38 -11.08
N PRO A 111 -7.66 -5.57 -10.88
CA PRO A 111 -6.86 -6.27 -11.88
C PRO A 111 -7.18 -7.76 -11.99
N GLN A 112 -7.83 -8.33 -10.99
CA GLN A 112 -8.21 -9.75 -11.03
C GLN A 112 -9.41 -9.99 -11.95
N THR A 113 -10.28 -9.00 -12.10
CA THR A 113 -11.46 -9.12 -12.97
C THR A 113 -11.35 -8.26 -14.23
N GLY A 114 -10.45 -7.28 -14.23
CA GLY A 114 -10.33 -6.31 -15.32
C GLY A 114 -11.45 -5.29 -15.36
N LYS A 115 -12.29 -5.24 -14.32
CA LYS A 115 -13.47 -4.36 -14.28
C LYS A 115 -13.33 -3.30 -13.21
N PRO A 116 -13.98 -2.14 -13.37
CA PRO A 116 -13.98 -1.12 -12.33
C PRO A 116 -14.59 -1.63 -11.04
N LEU A 117 -14.03 -1.19 -9.92
CA LEU A 117 -14.66 -1.39 -8.62
C LEU A 117 -15.98 -0.64 -8.62
N GLN A 118 -16.94 -1.10 -7.80
CA GLN A 118 -18.28 -0.56 -7.82
C GLN A 118 -18.56 0.26 -6.57
N GLY A 119 -19.47 1.23 -6.72
CA GLY A 119 -19.96 2.03 -5.62
C GLY A 119 -18.84 2.78 -4.92
N LYS A 120 -18.92 2.81 -3.58
CA LYS A 120 -17.95 3.55 -2.78
C LYS A 120 -16.56 2.94 -2.81
N ALA A 121 -16.42 1.67 -3.19
CA ALA A 121 -15.11 1.05 -3.32
C ALA A 121 -14.25 1.77 -4.37
N PHE A 122 -14.86 2.16 -5.50
CA PHE A 122 -14.16 2.92 -6.53
C PHE A 122 -13.63 4.25 -5.96
N GLY A 123 -14.48 4.94 -5.21
CA GLY A 123 -14.10 6.22 -4.59
C GLY A 123 -12.98 6.07 -3.59
N TYR A 124 -13.04 5.07 -2.74
CA TYR A 124 -11.99 4.83 -1.74
C TYR A 124 -10.66 4.52 -2.41
N ALA A 125 -10.67 3.60 -3.38
CA ALA A 125 -9.44 3.18 -4.03
C ALA A 125 -8.76 4.32 -4.77
N THR A 126 -9.52 5.14 -5.49
CA THR A 126 -8.94 6.25 -6.25
C THR A 126 -8.50 7.39 -5.36
N LYS A 127 -9.30 7.72 -4.34
CA LYS A 127 -8.97 8.80 -3.41
C LYS A 127 -7.69 8.52 -2.64
N ASP A 128 -7.51 7.28 -2.21
CA ASP A 128 -6.34 6.89 -1.42
C ASP A 128 -5.17 6.40 -2.27
N ALA A 129 -5.29 6.44 -3.60
CA ALA A 129 -4.28 5.89 -4.50
C ALA A 129 -3.84 4.52 -4.01
N GLU A 130 -4.80 3.62 -3.83
CA GLU A 130 -4.64 2.40 -3.04
C GLU A 130 -3.91 1.30 -3.76
N VAL A 131 -3.01 0.64 -3.03
CA VAL A 131 -2.34 -0.58 -3.48
C VAL A 131 -2.52 -1.60 -2.36
N LEU A 132 -3.04 -2.78 -2.70
CA LEU A 132 -3.22 -3.85 -1.73
C LEU A 132 -2.04 -4.81 -1.79
N ILE A 133 -1.66 -5.34 -0.64
CA ILE A 133 -0.68 -6.41 -0.56
C ILE A 133 -1.41 -7.65 -0.06
N ASP A 134 -1.32 -8.72 -0.84
CA ASP A 134 -1.98 -9.99 -0.50
C ASP A 134 -1.02 -10.82 0.34
N GLY A 135 -1.17 -10.74 1.65
CA GLY A 135 -0.33 -11.47 2.58
C GLY A 135 0.59 -10.57 3.38
N GLU A 136 1.65 -11.14 3.90
CA GLU A 136 2.55 -10.42 4.80
C GLU A 136 3.48 -9.47 4.07
N ILE A 137 3.92 -8.45 4.80
CA ILE A 137 4.99 -7.54 4.35
C ILE A 137 6.27 -7.99 5.07
N PRO A 138 7.26 -8.52 4.34
CA PRO A 138 8.51 -8.95 4.97
C PRO A 138 9.23 -7.77 5.64
N LYS A 139 9.94 -8.06 6.72
CA LYS A 139 10.64 -6.98 7.45
C LYS A 139 11.64 -6.25 6.59
N GLU A 140 12.28 -6.93 5.65
CA GLU A 140 13.27 -6.30 4.77
C GLU A 140 12.65 -5.41 3.71
N ALA A 141 11.32 -5.43 3.58
CA ALA A 141 10.61 -4.63 2.60
C ALA A 141 10.16 -3.28 3.13
N TYR A 142 10.22 -3.04 4.44
CA TYR A 142 9.71 -1.78 4.98
C TYR A 142 10.70 -1.09 5.89
N THR A 143 10.53 0.23 6.02
CA THR A 143 11.27 1.05 6.97
C THR A 143 10.29 2.03 7.62
N VAL A 144 10.61 2.44 8.85
CA VAL A 144 9.82 3.47 9.53
C VAL A 144 10.23 4.83 8.97
N VAL A 145 9.26 5.61 8.53
CA VAL A 145 9.53 6.96 8.01
C VAL A 145 9.02 8.06 8.94
N LYS A 146 8.03 7.76 9.80
CA LYS A 146 7.52 8.77 10.70
C LYS A 146 6.76 8.13 11.87
N LYS A 147 6.99 8.65 13.09
CA LYS A 147 6.25 8.25 14.29
C LYS A 147 5.45 9.44 14.79
N HIS A 148 4.21 9.20 15.21
CA HIS A 148 3.29 10.22 15.68
C HIS A 148 2.94 10.04 17.16
N HIS A 149 3.87 9.59 17.95
CA HIS A 149 3.64 9.42 19.39
C HIS A 149 4.13 10.60 20.17
#